data_98cc262e8935d9bb44bc732ba548ff3f
#
_entry.id   98cc262e8935d9bb44bc732ba548ff3f
#
_cell.length_a   1.000
_cell.length_b   1.000
_cell.length_c   1.000
_cell.angle_alpha   90.00
_cell.angle_beta   90.00
_cell.angle_gamma   90.00
#
_symmetry.space_group_name_H-M   'P 1'
#
loop_
_entity.id
_entity.type
_entity.pdbx_description
1 polymer ?
#
loop_
_entity_poly.entity_id
_entity_poly.type
_entity_poly.pdbx_seq_one_letter_code
_entity_poly.pdbx_strand_id
1 'polypeptide(L)'
;WQKNISKDRKLIIWDNTFANDYCTPKIVFHEYENPPIDNDELDGFLINATGIKPLDKVFLAVLSNYFQMENKQSFDEVLGRFLPQELLQIKDLFAIELHKSKVHDHEKLINQLLWDWHHDLKEYFYPYLHLLKKMIDEKSSTNFDLLEKRFRIKS
;
A
#
# COMPACT_ATOMS: atom_id res chain seq x y z
N TRP A 1 25.92 7.51 1.27
CA TRP A 1 25.52 7.36 2.70
C TRP A 1 26.35 6.29 3.40
N GLN A 2 26.46 5.10 2.84
CA GLN A 2 27.18 3.93 3.41
C GLN A 2 28.66 4.18 3.74
N LYS A 3 29.35 5.02 2.98
CA LYS A 3 30.81 5.25 3.15
C LYS A 3 31.22 5.90 4.47
N ASN A 4 30.28 6.42 5.26
CA ASN A 4 30.54 7.14 6.50
C ASN A 4 30.07 6.41 7.78
N ILE A 5 29.55 5.19 7.66
CA ILE A 5 29.15 4.41 8.83
C ILE A 5 30.37 3.63 9.33
N SER A 6 30.73 3.83 10.60
CA SER A 6 31.80 3.06 11.23
C SER A 6 31.47 1.57 11.20
N LYS A 7 32.45 0.74 10.84
CA LYS A 7 32.30 -0.73 10.80
C LYS A 7 31.93 -1.36 12.16
N ASP A 8 32.11 -0.61 13.24
CA ASP A 8 31.75 -1.06 14.59
C ASP A 8 30.33 -0.72 15.03
N ARG A 9 29.52 -0.12 14.13
CA ARG A 9 28.13 0.23 14.43
C ARG A 9 27.18 -0.70 13.71
N LYS A 10 26.19 -1.16 14.46
CA LYS A 10 25.06 -1.91 13.90
C LYS A 10 24.16 -1.01 13.07
N LEU A 11 23.83 -1.45 11.89
CA LEU A 11 22.90 -0.75 11.00
C LEU A 11 21.51 -1.37 11.10
N ILE A 12 20.57 -0.60 11.63
CA ILE A 12 19.16 -0.98 11.67
C ILE A 12 18.38 -0.01 10.77
N ILE A 13 17.62 -0.53 9.82
CA ILE A 13 16.72 0.27 9.01
C ILE A 13 15.34 0.29 9.67
N TRP A 14 14.74 1.49 9.70
CA TRP A 14 13.32 1.68 9.99
C TRP A 14 12.59 1.95 8.69
N ASP A 15 11.76 1.01 8.26
CA ASP A 15 11.00 1.10 7.02
C ASP A 15 9.55 1.52 7.29
N ASN A 16 9.12 2.56 6.57
CA ASN A 16 7.77 3.12 6.61
C ASN A 16 6.99 2.88 5.29
N THR A 17 7.46 1.99 4.44
CA THR A 17 6.86 1.76 3.10
C THR A 17 5.35 1.54 3.15
N PHE A 18 4.87 0.80 4.15
CA PHE A 18 3.45 0.48 4.30
C PHE A 18 2.76 1.20 5.46
N ALA A 19 3.43 2.14 6.13
CA ALA A 19 2.78 2.93 7.17
C ALA A 19 1.64 3.78 6.58
N ASN A 20 0.42 3.60 7.12
CA ASN A 20 -0.77 4.32 6.64
C ASN A 20 -1.21 5.47 7.55
N ASP A 21 -0.57 5.65 8.69
CA ASP A 21 -0.93 6.66 9.68
C ASP A 21 -0.87 8.10 9.14
N TYR A 22 0.08 8.38 8.24
CA TYR A 22 0.25 9.70 7.62
C TYR A 22 -0.52 9.88 6.30
N CYS A 23 -1.17 8.84 5.77
CA CYS A 23 -1.89 8.89 4.49
C CYS A 23 -3.37 8.49 4.59
N THR A 24 -3.89 8.28 5.81
CA THR A 24 -5.32 7.97 6.04
C THR A 24 -6.23 9.06 5.43
N PRO A 25 -7.32 8.70 4.74
CA PRO A 25 -7.89 7.36 4.57
C PRO A 25 -7.30 6.53 3.42
N LYS A 26 -6.29 7.01 2.70
CA LYS A 26 -5.66 6.24 1.62
C LYS A 26 -4.97 5.01 2.21
N ILE A 27 -5.21 3.86 1.60
CA ILE A 27 -4.51 2.63 1.88
C ILE A 27 -3.38 2.49 0.87
N VAL A 28 -2.14 2.37 1.36
CA VAL A 28 -0.96 2.13 0.53
C VAL A 28 -0.57 0.68 0.67
N PHE A 29 -0.50 0.00 -0.47
CA PHE A 29 -0.15 -1.39 -0.53
C PHE A 29 0.34 -1.76 -1.93
N HIS A 30 1.57 -2.19 -2.06
CA HIS A 30 2.19 -2.55 -3.33
C HIS A 30 3.26 -3.60 -3.13
N GLU A 31 3.83 -4.11 -4.21
CA GLU A 31 4.96 -5.02 -4.13
C GLU A 31 6.13 -4.37 -3.39
N TYR A 32 6.78 -5.14 -2.52
CA TYR A 32 7.92 -4.63 -1.76
C TYR A 32 9.15 -4.57 -2.68
N GLU A 33 9.67 -3.37 -2.85
CA GLU A 33 10.86 -3.11 -3.66
C GLU A 33 12.11 -3.20 -2.80
N ASN A 34 13.24 -3.48 -3.44
CA ASN A 34 14.53 -3.60 -2.77
C ASN A 34 14.85 -2.36 -1.93
N PRO A 35 15.16 -2.52 -0.63
CA PRO A 35 15.79 -1.44 0.10
C PRO A 35 17.11 -1.07 -0.59
N PRO A 36 17.51 0.21 -0.57
CA PRO A 36 18.71 0.69 -1.26
C PRO A 36 20.02 0.25 -0.59
N ILE A 37 20.00 -0.79 0.22
CA ILE A 37 21.11 -1.27 1.05
C ILE A 37 21.25 -2.77 0.87
N ASP A 38 22.49 -3.22 0.73
CA ASP A 38 22.81 -4.65 0.65
C ASP A 38 22.42 -5.35 1.97
N ASN A 39 21.71 -6.46 1.87
CA ASN A 39 21.20 -7.19 3.03
C ASN A 39 22.33 -7.68 3.95
N ASP A 40 23.52 -7.93 3.40
CA ASP A 40 24.69 -8.37 4.15
C ASP A 40 25.27 -7.28 5.07
N GLU A 41 24.89 -6.03 4.87
CA GLU A 41 25.32 -4.89 5.70
C GLU A 41 24.30 -4.54 6.80
N LEU A 42 23.16 -5.25 6.86
CA LEU A 42 22.09 -4.97 7.81
C LEU A 42 22.17 -5.88 9.04
N ASP A 43 22.21 -5.27 10.21
CA ASP A 43 22.09 -5.96 11.50
C ASP A 43 20.64 -6.13 11.94
N GLY A 44 19.72 -5.38 11.36
CA GLY A 44 18.31 -5.47 11.67
C GLY A 44 17.40 -4.61 10.81
N PHE A 45 16.14 -4.97 10.84
CA PHE A 45 15.09 -4.33 10.06
C PHE A 45 13.87 -4.10 10.95
N LEU A 46 13.46 -2.85 11.12
CA LEU A 46 12.26 -2.44 11.83
C LEU A 46 11.23 -1.97 10.80
N ILE A 47 10.02 -2.45 10.94
CA ILE A 47 8.95 -2.14 10.02
C ILE A 47 7.84 -1.45 10.77
N ASN A 48 7.43 -0.30 10.26
CA ASN A 48 6.21 0.34 10.70
C ASN A 48 5.04 -0.31 9.96
N ALA A 49 4.18 -0.99 10.70
CA ALA A 49 3.02 -1.69 10.17
C ALA A 49 1.97 -0.71 9.60
N THR A 50 0.96 -1.25 8.91
CA THR A 50 -0.09 -0.42 8.29
C THR A 50 -1.00 0.27 9.32
N GLY A 51 -1.03 -0.22 10.55
CA GLY A 51 -2.01 0.19 11.57
C GLY A 51 -3.42 -0.35 11.31
N ILE A 52 -3.60 -1.18 10.28
CA ILE A 52 -4.86 -1.82 9.89
C ILE A 52 -4.69 -3.33 10.04
N LYS A 53 -5.18 -3.88 11.15
CA LYS A 53 -4.92 -5.27 11.58
C LYS A 53 -5.03 -6.34 10.47
N PRO A 54 -6.07 -6.40 9.62
CA PRO A 54 -6.11 -7.37 8.55
C PRO A 54 -5.04 -7.15 7.48
N LEU A 55 -4.65 -5.91 7.21
CA LEU A 55 -3.60 -5.59 6.24
C LEU A 55 -2.20 -5.88 6.77
N ASP A 56 -1.98 -5.84 8.09
CA ASP A 56 -0.69 -6.20 8.68
C ASP A 56 -0.32 -7.65 8.39
N LYS A 57 -1.29 -8.55 8.32
CA LYS A 57 -1.06 -9.95 7.92
C LYS A 57 -0.60 -10.07 6.47
N VAL A 58 -1.24 -9.33 5.58
CA VAL A 58 -0.90 -9.29 4.15
C VAL A 58 0.52 -8.73 3.99
N PHE A 59 0.79 -7.62 4.65
CA PHE A 59 2.07 -6.96 4.67
C PHE A 59 3.22 -7.86 5.14
N LEU A 60 3.02 -8.56 6.27
CA LEU A 60 4.02 -9.51 6.77
C LEU A 60 4.25 -10.66 5.79
N ALA A 61 3.22 -11.12 5.08
CA ALA A 61 3.37 -12.14 4.05
C ALA A 61 4.15 -11.64 2.83
N VAL A 62 3.91 -10.41 2.39
CA VAL A 62 4.66 -9.77 1.30
C VAL A 62 6.15 -9.65 1.66
N LEU A 63 6.45 -9.18 2.87
CA LEU A 63 7.84 -9.10 3.35
C LEU A 63 8.48 -10.47 3.49
N SER A 64 7.77 -11.42 4.09
CA SER A 64 8.28 -12.79 4.22
C SER A 64 8.62 -13.38 2.86
N ASN A 65 7.76 -13.17 1.87
CA ASN A 65 8.02 -13.60 0.49
C ASN A 65 9.22 -12.88 -0.14
N TYR A 66 9.39 -11.59 0.15
CA TYR A 66 10.51 -10.81 -0.34
C TYR A 66 11.86 -11.34 0.17
N PHE A 67 11.96 -11.66 1.46
CA PHE A 67 13.19 -12.18 2.08
C PHE A 67 13.43 -13.67 1.85
N GLN A 68 12.52 -14.40 1.20
CA GLN A 68 12.77 -15.79 0.83
C GLN A 68 13.84 -15.88 -0.28
N MET A 69 14.83 -16.74 -0.07
CA MET A 69 15.89 -16.99 -1.06
C MET A 69 15.39 -17.90 -2.20
N GLU A 70 14.50 -18.82 -1.88
CA GLU A 70 13.96 -19.82 -2.80
C GLU A 70 12.42 -19.82 -2.79
N ASN A 71 11.81 -20.26 -3.88
CA ASN A 71 10.35 -20.40 -4.01
C ASN A 71 9.54 -19.11 -3.80
N LYS A 72 10.09 -17.97 -4.24
CA LYS A 72 9.36 -16.70 -4.23
C LYS A 72 8.08 -16.83 -5.05
N GLN A 73 6.99 -16.41 -4.44
CA GLN A 73 5.69 -16.31 -5.11
C GLN A 73 5.53 -14.94 -5.74
N SER A 74 4.68 -14.86 -6.77
CA SER A 74 4.29 -13.56 -7.31
C SER A 74 3.52 -12.75 -6.25
N PHE A 75 3.56 -11.44 -6.39
CA PHE A 75 2.79 -10.54 -5.51
C PHE A 75 1.31 -10.88 -5.49
N ASP A 76 0.74 -11.19 -6.65
CA ASP A 76 -0.67 -11.57 -6.80
C ASP A 76 -1.03 -12.87 -6.07
N GLU A 77 -0.15 -13.86 -6.11
CA GLU A 77 -0.35 -15.10 -5.35
C GLU A 77 -0.32 -14.86 -3.84
N VAL A 78 0.58 -14.00 -3.36
CA VAL A 78 0.63 -13.63 -1.95
C VAL A 78 -0.64 -12.89 -1.56
N LEU A 79 -1.08 -11.89 -2.33
CA LEU A 79 -2.30 -11.14 -2.07
C LEU A 79 -3.54 -12.02 -2.07
N GLY A 80 -3.66 -12.92 -3.04
CA GLY A 80 -4.81 -13.81 -3.22
C GLY A 80 -5.09 -14.76 -2.06
N ARG A 81 -4.13 -14.91 -1.13
CA ARG A 81 -4.35 -15.70 0.10
C ARG A 81 -5.12 -14.94 1.18
N PHE A 82 -5.11 -13.62 1.11
CA PHE A 82 -5.61 -12.75 2.19
C PHE A 82 -6.71 -11.81 1.75
N LEU A 83 -6.70 -11.41 0.48
CA LEU A 83 -7.65 -10.45 -0.06
C LEU A 83 -8.65 -11.13 -0.99
N PRO A 84 -9.92 -10.77 -0.90
CA PRO A 84 -10.95 -11.25 -1.82
C PRO A 84 -10.72 -10.72 -3.23
N GLN A 85 -11.23 -11.46 -4.22
CA GLN A 85 -11.02 -11.19 -5.64
C GLN A 85 -11.43 -9.77 -6.06
N GLU A 86 -12.45 -9.22 -5.44
CA GLU A 86 -12.94 -7.87 -5.71
C GLU A 86 -11.89 -6.80 -5.37
N LEU A 87 -11.15 -6.96 -4.27
CA LEU A 87 -10.06 -6.06 -3.90
C LEU A 87 -8.82 -6.26 -4.79
N LEU A 88 -8.57 -7.49 -5.24
CA LEU A 88 -7.47 -7.77 -6.17
C LEU A 88 -7.66 -7.08 -7.51
N GLN A 89 -8.90 -6.90 -7.96
CA GLN A 89 -9.22 -6.19 -9.21
C GLN A 89 -8.91 -4.69 -9.16
N ILE A 90 -8.80 -4.10 -7.96
CA ILE A 90 -8.45 -2.68 -7.78
C ILE A 90 -7.09 -2.51 -7.10
N LYS A 91 -6.23 -3.52 -7.10
CA LYS A 91 -4.95 -3.51 -6.38
C LYS A 91 -4.02 -2.36 -6.77
N ASP A 92 -4.08 -1.93 -8.03
CA ASP A 92 -3.31 -0.80 -8.55
C ASP A 92 -3.71 0.55 -7.94
N LEU A 93 -4.90 0.64 -7.34
CA LEU A 93 -5.33 1.81 -6.60
C LEU A 93 -4.70 1.92 -5.20
N PHE A 94 -4.01 0.88 -4.74
CA PHE A 94 -3.26 0.90 -3.48
C PHE A 94 -1.80 1.35 -3.64
N ALA A 95 -1.37 1.70 -4.84
CA ALA A 95 -0.02 2.21 -5.10
C ALA A 95 0.26 3.53 -4.37
N ILE A 96 1.53 3.80 -4.06
CA ILE A 96 1.97 5.06 -3.44
C ILE A 96 1.54 6.24 -4.31
N GLU A 97 1.80 6.15 -5.61
CA GLU A 97 1.37 7.13 -6.59
C GLU A 97 0.08 6.66 -7.26
N LEU A 98 -0.97 7.45 -7.11
CA LEU A 98 -2.28 7.17 -7.69
C LEU A 98 -2.62 8.21 -8.75
N HIS A 99 -2.92 7.74 -9.97
CA HIS A 99 -3.40 8.59 -11.06
C HIS A 99 -4.92 8.62 -11.11
N LYS A 100 -5.51 9.81 -11.30
CA LYS A 100 -6.97 9.99 -11.40
C LYS A 100 -7.59 9.14 -12.51
N SER A 101 -6.93 9.02 -13.67
CA SER A 101 -7.39 8.17 -14.77
C SER A 101 -7.64 6.74 -14.34
N LYS A 102 -6.72 6.14 -13.57
CA LYS A 102 -6.90 4.77 -13.04
C LYS A 102 -8.10 4.64 -12.12
N VAL A 103 -8.40 5.67 -11.31
CA VAL A 103 -9.58 5.65 -10.44
C VAL A 103 -10.87 5.63 -11.27
N HIS A 104 -10.92 6.42 -12.35
CA HIS A 104 -12.07 6.42 -13.27
C HIS A 104 -12.24 5.08 -13.99
N ASP A 105 -11.15 4.41 -14.36
CA ASP A 105 -11.19 3.09 -15.01
C ASP A 105 -11.88 2.03 -14.12
N HIS A 106 -11.83 2.22 -12.79
CA HIS A 106 -12.43 1.32 -11.81
C HIS A 106 -13.77 1.81 -11.24
N GLU A 107 -14.38 2.86 -11.79
CA GLU A 107 -15.59 3.49 -11.22
C GLU A 107 -16.72 2.49 -10.90
N LYS A 108 -17.03 1.58 -11.83
CA LYS A 108 -18.08 0.58 -11.64
C LYS A 108 -17.79 -0.33 -10.44
N LEU A 109 -16.56 -0.79 -10.32
CA LEU A 109 -16.14 -1.70 -9.24
C LEU A 109 -16.07 -0.99 -7.89
N ILE A 110 -15.61 0.26 -7.87
CA ILE A 110 -15.62 1.09 -6.65
C ILE A 110 -17.05 1.28 -6.15
N ASN A 111 -18.01 1.57 -7.04
CA ASN A 111 -19.42 1.67 -6.67
C ASN A 111 -19.96 0.34 -6.13
N GLN A 112 -19.64 -0.79 -6.76
CA GLN A 112 -20.04 -2.12 -6.29
C GLN A 112 -19.45 -2.41 -4.89
N LEU A 113 -18.17 -2.14 -4.67
CA LEU A 113 -17.52 -2.33 -3.37
C LEU A 113 -18.13 -1.44 -2.28
N LEU A 114 -18.51 -0.21 -2.61
CA LEU A 114 -19.15 0.69 -1.66
C LEU A 114 -20.55 0.23 -1.25
N TRP A 115 -21.39 -0.19 -2.19
CA TRP A 115 -22.82 -0.36 -1.96
C TRP A 115 -23.23 -1.80 -1.80
N ASP A 116 -22.70 -2.71 -2.64
CA ASP A 116 -23.19 -4.09 -2.78
C ASP A 116 -22.26 -5.14 -2.14
N TRP A 117 -21.03 -4.73 -1.76
CA TRP A 117 -20.06 -5.66 -1.20
C TRP A 117 -20.33 -5.95 0.28
N HIS A 118 -20.56 -7.21 0.60
CA HIS A 118 -20.80 -7.71 1.96
C HIS A 118 -19.64 -8.60 2.41
N HIS A 119 -18.65 -8.00 3.07
CA HIS A 119 -17.44 -8.70 3.53
C HIS A 119 -16.89 -8.04 4.80
N ASP A 120 -16.32 -8.82 5.71
CA ASP A 120 -15.77 -8.34 7.00
C ASP A 120 -14.67 -7.27 6.82
N LEU A 121 -13.96 -7.30 5.69
CA LEU A 121 -12.95 -6.30 5.38
C LEU A 121 -13.54 -4.94 4.98
N LYS A 122 -14.85 -4.85 4.68
CA LYS A 122 -15.48 -3.63 4.20
C LYS A 122 -15.24 -2.44 5.12
N GLU A 123 -15.34 -2.64 6.44
CA GLU A 123 -15.15 -1.56 7.42
C GLU A 123 -13.78 -0.88 7.31
N TYR A 124 -12.72 -1.65 6.98
CA TYR A 124 -11.35 -1.14 6.86
C TYR A 124 -11.12 -0.41 5.54
N PHE A 125 -11.75 -0.86 4.45
CA PHE A 125 -11.59 -0.27 3.12
C PHE A 125 -12.58 0.85 2.82
N TYR A 126 -13.70 0.90 3.54
CA TYR A 126 -14.79 1.83 3.29
C TYR A 126 -14.37 3.30 3.25
N PRO A 127 -13.57 3.84 4.18
CA PRO A 127 -13.11 5.22 4.12
C PRO A 127 -12.27 5.52 2.87
N TYR A 128 -11.46 4.56 2.45
CA TYR A 128 -10.66 4.70 1.23
C TYR A 128 -11.52 4.63 -0.04
N LEU A 129 -12.44 3.68 -0.12
CA LEU A 129 -13.38 3.58 -1.23
C LEU A 129 -14.22 4.85 -1.40
N HIS A 130 -14.64 5.47 -0.30
CA HIS A 130 -15.30 6.78 -0.32
C HIS A 130 -14.39 7.90 -0.86
N LEU A 131 -13.12 7.90 -0.49
CA LEU A 131 -12.15 8.84 -1.06
C LEU A 131 -12.06 8.64 -2.58
N LEU A 132 -11.93 7.40 -3.06
CA LEU A 132 -11.87 7.09 -4.49
C LEU A 132 -13.17 7.53 -5.22
N LYS A 133 -14.34 7.26 -4.62
CA LYS A 133 -15.62 7.71 -5.17
C LYS A 133 -15.70 9.24 -5.25
N LYS A 134 -15.26 9.93 -4.22
CA LYS A 134 -15.21 11.39 -4.22
C LYS A 134 -14.30 11.92 -5.34
N MET A 135 -13.18 11.26 -5.62
CA MET A 135 -12.30 11.61 -6.73
C MET A 135 -12.98 11.46 -8.10
N ILE A 136 -13.86 10.48 -8.24
CA ILE A 136 -14.66 10.28 -9.48
C ILE A 136 -15.71 11.39 -9.64
N ASP A 137 -16.43 11.70 -8.56
CA ASP A 137 -17.58 12.61 -8.60
C ASP A 137 -17.18 14.09 -8.66
N GLU A 138 -16.02 14.46 -8.10
CA GLU A 138 -15.56 15.85 -8.08
C GLU A 138 -14.98 16.27 -9.43
N LYS A 139 -15.74 17.12 -10.13
CA LYS A 139 -15.29 17.80 -11.36
C LYS A 139 -14.33 18.98 -11.07
N SER A 140 -14.15 19.36 -9.81
CA SER A 140 -13.39 20.55 -9.39
C SER A 140 -12.02 20.18 -8.81
N SER A 141 -10.99 20.89 -9.28
CA SER A 141 -9.58 20.69 -8.89
C SER A 141 -9.21 21.13 -7.47
N THR A 142 -10.04 21.91 -6.81
CA THR A 142 -9.64 22.69 -5.62
C THR A 142 -9.38 21.89 -4.35
N ASN A 143 -10.03 20.71 -4.19
CA ASN A 143 -9.78 19.86 -3.02
C ASN A 143 -8.70 18.80 -3.28
N PHE A 144 -8.33 18.59 -4.54
CA PHE A 144 -7.34 17.60 -4.95
C PHE A 144 -5.91 18.06 -4.67
N ASP A 145 -5.59 19.35 -4.77
CA ASP A 145 -4.24 19.86 -4.53
C ASP A 145 -3.73 19.53 -3.12
N LEU A 146 -4.63 19.52 -2.12
CA LEU A 146 -4.32 19.11 -0.76
C LEU A 146 -4.12 17.60 -0.64
N LEU A 147 -4.94 16.83 -1.35
CA LEU A 147 -4.82 15.36 -1.41
C LEU A 147 -3.60 14.94 -2.22
N GLU A 148 -3.31 15.59 -3.33
CA GLU A 148 -2.13 15.33 -4.16
C GLU A 148 -0.84 15.49 -3.37
N LYS A 149 -0.70 16.58 -2.62
CA LYS A 149 0.48 16.82 -1.78
C LYS A 149 0.63 15.78 -0.65
N ARG A 150 -0.48 15.38 -0.04
CA ARG A 150 -0.49 14.49 1.11
C ARG A 150 -0.45 13.01 0.73
N PHE A 151 -1.05 12.66 -0.40
CA PHE A 151 -1.27 11.27 -0.81
C PHE A 151 -0.56 10.88 -2.12
N ARG A 152 0.25 11.77 -2.70
CA ARG A 152 0.90 11.55 -4.00
C ARG A 152 -0.08 11.13 -5.09
N ILE A 153 -1.22 11.80 -5.17
CA ILE A 153 -2.19 11.61 -6.26
C ILE A 153 -1.76 12.49 -7.43
N LYS A 154 -1.59 11.91 -8.59
CA LYS A 154 -1.25 12.64 -9.82
C LYS A 154 -2.49 12.85 -10.69
N SER A 155 -2.61 14.04 -11.26
CA SER A 155 -3.67 14.42 -12.19
C SER A 155 -3.56 13.70 -13.53
#